data_5d0f782cdd28e1845aafa981592dca73
#
_entry.id   5d0f782cdd28e1845aafa981592dca73
#
_cell.length_a   1.000
_cell.length_b   1.000
_cell.length_c   1.000
_cell.angle_alpha   90.00
_cell.angle_beta   90.00
_cell.angle_gamma   90.00
#
_symmetry.space_group_name_H-M   'P 1'
#
loop_
_entity.id
_entity.type
_entity.pdbx_description
1 polymer ?
#
loop_
_entity_poly.entity_id
_entity_poly.type
_entity_poly.pdbx_seq_one_letter_code
_entity_poly.pdbx_strand_id
1 'polypeptide(L)'
;MQLPSSIPSGLWKYGHCQGIAIDTQRKYMYFSFTTALIKTDLAGNAIGSVTGLLGHLGCIDFNDEDGRVYGSLEYKNDSIGQGILRRAGVNTEIQTAFYIAIFDVDQIDRMDMDACTDGVMTAVYLKEVVEDYTAQLPHQGRMVEHRYGCSGIDGMTFGCIPGTDTRRLFVAYGIYRDAERTDNDHQVLLCYDSADWRQYERPLSQQNMHLSGPEKPERKFFVFTGNTTWGVQNLEYDEATGHLLMCVYRGVKEAYPNYDLYIIDGSKAPQTTVLPGVEPETKGEILTLLDNGSGEQTPGWRFPHGSTGICSLGDGRFYVSLHGTQDDMHYTDVQLFTWKELTVC
;
A
#
# COMPACT_ATOMS: atom_id res chain seq x y z
N MET A 1 18.10 -13.10 18.30
CA MET A 1 18.81 -13.43 17.05
C MET A 1 19.27 -12.12 16.44
N GLN A 2 20.50 -12.04 15.92
CA GLN A 2 20.94 -10.82 15.21
C GLN A 2 20.29 -10.83 13.83
N LEU A 3 19.55 -9.77 13.50
CA LEU A 3 18.94 -9.62 12.18
C LEU A 3 20.02 -9.37 11.12
N PRO A 4 19.90 -9.95 9.91
CA PRO A 4 20.83 -9.68 8.82
C PRO A 4 20.75 -8.22 8.39
N SER A 5 21.87 -7.67 7.93
CA SER A 5 21.92 -6.31 7.38
C SER A 5 21.32 -6.21 5.97
N SER A 6 21.22 -7.34 5.27
CA SER A 6 20.62 -7.43 3.93
C SER A 6 19.94 -8.79 3.73
N ILE A 7 18.81 -8.80 2.98
CA ILE A 7 18.04 -9.99 2.61
C ILE A 7 17.70 -9.90 1.11
N PRO A 8 18.31 -10.75 0.26
CA PRO A 8 17.99 -10.76 -1.17
C PRO A 8 16.69 -11.49 -1.43
N SER A 9 15.86 -10.96 -2.33
CA SER A 9 14.61 -11.61 -2.74
C SER A 9 14.80 -12.76 -3.74
N GLY A 10 15.96 -12.83 -4.40
CA GLY A 10 16.12 -13.59 -5.63
C GLY A 10 15.59 -12.85 -6.87
N LEU A 11 15.74 -13.47 -8.06
CA LEU A 11 15.34 -12.92 -9.37
C LEU A 11 13.98 -13.48 -9.78
N TRP A 12 13.02 -12.60 -10.14
CA TRP A 12 11.64 -12.97 -10.44
C TRP A 12 11.12 -12.30 -11.71
N LYS A 13 10.26 -13.00 -12.44
CA LYS A 13 9.60 -12.50 -13.69
C LYS A 13 8.27 -11.77 -13.42
N TYR A 14 7.86 -11.60 -12.16
CA TYR A 14 6.51 -11.18 -11.77
C TYR A 14 6.32 -9.66 -11.67
N GLY A 15 7.16 -8.87 -12.31
CA GLY A 15 7.20 -7.41 -12.21
C GLY A 15 8.08 -6.93 -11.06
N HIS A 16 8.09 -5.63 -10.79
CA HIS A 16 8.94 -5.09 -9.72
C HIS A 16 8.36 -5.37 -8.31
N CYS A 17 9.19 -5.28 -7.29
CA CYS A 17 8.78 -5.39 -5.90
C CYS A 17 7.86 -4.22 -5.54
N GLN A 18 6.77 -4.50 -4.84
CA GLN A 18 5.73 -3.55 -4.44
C GLN A 18 5.66 -3.36 -2.94
N GLY A 19 6.10 -4.35 -2.16
CA GLY A 19 6.05 -4.32 -0.71
C GLY A 19 6.83 -5.46 -0.09
N ILE A 20 7.14 -5.32 1.18
CA ILE A 20 7.81 -6.33 2.01
C ILE A 20 7.10 -6.44 3.35
N ALA A 21 7.14 -7.63 3.95
CA ALA A 21 6.69 -7.87 5.31
C ALA A 21 7.55 -8.95 5.97
N ILE A 22 7.64 -8.91 7.30
CA ILE A 22 8.34 -9.91 8.10
C ILE A 22 7.40 -10.51 9.13
N ASP A 23 7.48 -11.81 9.39
CA ASP A 23 6.68 -12.44 10.45
C ASP A 23 7.15 -12.01 11.85
N THR A 24 6.25 -12.04 12.84
CA THR A 24 6.53 -11.67 14.23
C THR A 24 7.71 -12.43 14.83
N GLN A 25 7.90 -13.70 14.44
CA GLN A 25 9.00 -14.53 14.90
C GLN A 25 10.32 -14.20 14.19
N ARG A 26 10.28 -13.33 13.18
CA ARG A 26 11.42 -12.93 12.33
C ARG A 26 12.16 -14.13 11.74
N LYS A 27 11.37 -15.06 11.17
CA LYS A 27 11.88 -16.26 10.49
C LYS A 27 11.78 -16.16 8.98
N TYR A 28 10.75 -15.49 8.50
CA TYR A 28 10.43 -15.40 7.09
C TYR A 28 10.27 -13.95 6.65
N MET A 29 10.73 -13.67 5.45
CA MET A 29 10.48 -12.42 4.73
C MET A 29 9.51 -12.71 3.60
N TYR A 30 8.53 -11.82 3.42
CA TYR A 30 7.57 -11.85 2.34
C TYR A 30 7.81 -10.68 1.41
N PHE A 31 7.70 -10.93 0.11
CA PHE A 31 7.86 -9.93 -0.93
C PHE A 31 6.64 -9.97 -1.83
N SER A 32 5.93 -8.87 -1.99
CA SER A 32 4.99 -8.74 -3.08
C SER A 32 5.72 -8.25 -4.32
N PHE A 33 5.59 -9.00 -5.40
CA PHE A 33 5.87 -8.55 -6.75
C PHE A 33 4.53 -8.28 -7.45
N THR A 34 4.53 -7.52 -8.54
CA THR A 34 3.29 -7.09 -9.21
C THR A 34 2.21 -8.18 -9.33
N THR A 35 2.60 -9.45 -9.55
CA THR A 35 1.66 -10.56 -9.76
C THR A 35 1.97 -11.81 -8.93
N ALA A 36 2.76 -11.69 -7.87
CA ALA A 36 3.13 -12.82 -7.03
C ALA A 36 3.50 -12.40 -5.61
N LEU A 37 3.29 -13.32 -4.66
CA LEU A 37 3.87 -13.26 -3.31
C LEU A 37 4.98 -14.29 -3.21
N ILE A 38 6.15 -13.89 -2.71
CA ILE A 38 7.31 -14.74 -2.49
C ILE A 38 7.59 -14.83 -0.99
N LYS A 39 7.80 -16.04 -0.48
CA LYS A 39 8.22 -16.32 0.90
C LYS A 39 9.65 -16.84 0.90
N THR A 40 10.52 -16.21 1.69
CA THR A 40 11.92 -16.64 1.89
C THR A 40 12.24 -16.79 3.37
N ASP A 41 13.33 -17.47 3.68
CA ASP A 41 14.00 -17.27 4.97
C ASP A 41 14.78 -15.94 4.99
N LEU A 42 15.36 -15.58 6.14
CA LEU A 42 16.14 -14.34 6.26
C LEU A 42 17.54 -14.42 5.61
N ALA A 43 17.94 -15.56 5.06
CA ALA A 43 19.11 -15.70 4.20
C ALA A 43 18.77 -15.49 2.71
N GLY A 44 17.48 -15.27 2.37
CA GLY A 44 17.01 -15.11 1.00
C GLY A 44 16.75 -16.43 0.27
N ASN A 45 16.76 -17.57 0.97
CA ASN A 45 16.40 -18.84 0.35
C ASN A 45 14.88 -18.90 0.16
N ALA A 46 14.43 -19.11 -1.07
CA ALA A 46 13.00 -19.22 -1.38
C ALA A 46 12.41 -20.47 -0.73
N ILE A 47 11.31 -20.31 0.00
CA ILE A 47 10.53 -21.36 0.65
C ILE A 47 9.33 -21.72 -0.22
N GLY A 48 8.63 -20.71 -0.76
CA GLY A 48 7.47 -20.91 -1.60
C GLY A 48 7.02 -19.61 -2.27
N SER A 49 6.08 -19.72 -3.18
CA SER A 49 5.48 -18.57 -3.84
C SER A 49 4.02 -18.78 -4.16
N VAL A 50 3.25 -17.70 -4.20
CA VAL A 50 1.88 -17.67 -4.72
C VAL A 50 1.87 -16.84 -6.00
N THR A 51 1.35 -17.42 -7.07
CA THR A 51 1.37 -16.84 -8.43
C THR A 51 -0.03 -16.93 -9.07
N GLY A 52 -0.13 -16.60 -10.36
CA GLY A 52 -1.39 -16.68 -11.10
C GLY A 52 -2.30 -15.46 -10.95
N LEU A 53 -1.85 -14.40 -10.27
CA LEU A 53 -2.60 -13.14 -10.17
C LEU A 53 -2.62 -12.40 -11.52
N LEU A 54 -3.80 -12.00 -11.96
CA LEU A 54 -4.04 -11.13 -13.12
C LEU A 54 -4.27 -9.68 -12.71
N GLY A 55 -4.26 -9.41 -11.40
CA GLY A 55 -4.31 -8.09 -10.79
C GLY A 55 -2.94 -7.63 -10.32
N HIS A 56 -2.86 -6.36 -9.93
CA HIS A 56 -1.69 -5.75 -9.33
C HIS A 56 -1.70 -5.96 -7.82
N LEU A 57 -0.78 -6.76 -7.32
CA LEU A 57 -0.51 -6.90 -5.89
C LEU A 57 0.46 -5.78 -5.48
N GLY A 58 0.01 -4.89 -4.60
CA GLY A 58 0.77 -3.74 -4.11
C GLY A 58 1.49 -4.02 -2.79
N CYS A 59 1.43 -3.05 -1.88
CA CYS A 59 1.99 -3.15 -0.53
C CYS A 59 1.39 -4.33 0.24
N ILE A 60 2.20 -4.93 1.11
CA ILE A 60 1.79 -6.02 2.00
C ILE A 60 2.19 -5.72 3.43
N ASP A 61 1.44 -6.28 4.38
CA ASP A 61 1.78 -6.26 5.80
C ASP A 61 1.43 -7.59 6.46
N PHE A 62 2.17 -7.93 7.52
CA PHE A 62 1.94 -9.12 8.32
C PHE A 62 1.03 -8.79 9.51
N ASN A 63 -0.12 -9.45 9.61
CA ASN A 63 -1.01 -9.29 10.74
C ASN A 63 -0.61 -10.21 11.89
N ASP A 64 -0.07 -9.64 12.96
CA ASP A 64 0.35 -10.37 14.16
C ASP A 64 -0.81 -11.07 14.90
N GLU A 65 -2.04 -10.58 14.72
CA GLU A 65 -3.20 -11.13 15.42
C GLU A 65 -3.64 -12.49 14.85
N ASP A 66 -3.44 -12.72 13.56
CA ASP A 66 -3.90 -13.96 12.92
C ASP A 66 -2.79 -14.70 12.13
N GLY A 67 -1.57 -14.17 12.10
CA GLY A 67 -0.41 -14.81 11.49
C GLY A 67 -0.43 -14.86 9.96
N ARG A 68 -1.18 -13.97 9.29
CA ARG A 68 -1.37 -13.95 7.85
C ARG A 68 -0.78 -12.68 7.23
N VAL A 69 -0.42 -12.75 5.96
CA VAL A 69 -0.02 -11.58 5.17
C VAL A 69 -1.24 -11.03 4.45
N TYR A 70 -1.44 -9.73 4.59
CA TYR A 70 -2.46 -8.97 3.88
C TYR A 70 -1.79 -8.13 2.79
N GLY A 71 -2.46 -7.93 1.66
CA GLY A 71 -1.92 -7.15 0.54
C GLY A 71 -3.00 -6.41 -0.24
N SER A 72 -2.69 -5.20 -0.68
CA SER A 72 -3.57 -4.49 -1.62
C SER A 72 -3.55 -5.20 -2.97
N LEU A 73 -4.74 -5.49 -3.52
CA LEU A 73 -4.88 -6.18 -4.79
C LEU A 73 -5.91 -5.46 -5.66
N GLU A 74 -5.49 -5.03 -6.84
CA GLU A 74 -6.33 -4.24 -7.71
C GLU A 74 -6.43 -4.80 -9.13
N TYR A 75 -7.62 -4.70 -9.69
CA TYR A 75 -7.95 -5.04 -11.07
C TYR A 75 -8.50 -3.80 -11.76
N LYS A 76 -7.78 -3.32 -12.79
CA LYS A 76 -8.13 -2.09 -13.52
C LYS A 76 -7.96 -2.29 -15.02
N ASN A 77 -8.75 -1.59 -15.81
CA ASN A 77 -8.60 -1.54 -17.27
C ASN A 77 -7.74 -0.38 -17.76
N ASP A 78 -6.89 0.18 -16.88
CA ASP A 78 -5.90 1.20 -17.24
C ASP A 78 -4.64 0.58 -17.91
N SER A 79 -3.65 1.42 -18.19
CA SER A 79 -2.41 0.99 -18.85
C SER A 79 -1.63 -0.05 -18.04
N ILE A 80 -1.72 -0.01 -16.71
CA ILE A 80 -1.05 -0.96 -15.79
C ILE A 80 -1.76 -2.31 -15.86
N GLY A 81 -3.07 -2.33 -15.63
CA GLY A 81 -3.87 -3.56 -15.69
C GLY A 81 -3.78 -4.25 -17.04
N GLN A 82 -3.90 -3.49 -18.13
CA GLN A 82 -3.73 -4.01 -19.49
C GLN A 82 -2.31 -4.54 -19.74
N GLY A 83 -1.30 -3.94 -19.11
CA GLY A 83 0.09 -4.42 -19.16
C GLY A 83 0.26 -5.78 -18.47
N ILE A 84 -0.41 -5.99 -17.34
CA ILE A 84 -0.41 -7.26 -16.60
C ILE A 84 -1.07 -8.35 -17.45
N LEU A 85 -2.26 -8.11 -17.99
CA LEU A 85 -2.99 -9.07 -18.82
C LEU A 85 -2.19 -9.48 -20.06
N ARG A 86 -1.58 -8.52 -20.76
CA ARG A 86 -0.72 -8.83 -21.92
C ARG A 86 0.45 -9.74 -21.56
N ARG A 87 1.11 -9.50 -20.42
CA ARG A 87 2.21 -10.37 -19.95
C ARG A 87 1.73 -11.75 -19.56
N ALA A 88 0.53 -11.86 -19.02
CA ALA A 88 -0.11 -13.14 -18.71
C ALA A 88 -0.67 -13.89 -19.95
N GLY A 89 -0.64 -13.26 -21.13
CA GLY A 89 -1.23 -13.86 -22.35
C GLY A 89 -2.77 -13.90 -22.33
N VAL A 90 -3.39 -13.07 -21.47
CA VAL A 90 -4.85 -13.00 -21.31
C VAL A 90 -5.38 -11.86 -22.18
N ASN A 91 -6.35 -12.18 -23.04
CA ASN A 91 -6.95 -11.23 -23.97
C ASN A 91 -8.45 -11.05 -23.69
N THR A 92 -8.79 -10.82 -22.42
CA THR A 92 -10.15 -10.53 -21.96
C THR A 92 -10.16 -9.31 -21.09
N GLU A 93 -11.28 -8.58 -21.10
CA GLU A 93 -11.50 -7.52 -20.11
C GLU A 93 -11.71 -8.13 -18.73
N ILE A 94 -11.11 -7.53 -17.72
CA ILE A 94 -11.34 -7.87 -16.32
C ILE A 94 -12.22 -6.78 -15.70
N GLN A 95 -13.15 -7.20 -14.86
CA GLN A 95 -13.96 -6.27 -14.08
C GLN A 95 -13.06 -5.42 -13.18
N THR A 96 -13.29 -4.09 -13.17
CA THR A 96 -12.62 -3.21 -12.19
C THR A 96 -13.07 -3.58 -10.80
N ALA A 97 -12.12 -3.94 -9.95
CA ALA A 97 -12.36 -4.34 -8.57
C ALA A 97 -11.12 -4.12 -7.70
N PHE A 98 -11.34 -3.84 -6.42
CA PHE A 98 -10.28 -3.62 -5.44
C PHE A 98 -10.52 -4.51 -4.24
N TYR A 99 -9.45 -5.17 -3.79
CA TYR A 99 -9.49 -6.14 -2.70
C TYR A 99 -8.33 -5.94 -1.73
N ILE A 100 -8.49 -6.44 -0.54
CA ILE A 100 -7.36 -6.91 0.27
C ILE A 100 -7.25 -8.42 0.08
N ALA A 101 -6.15 -8.86 -0.51
CA ALA A 101 -5.75 -10.25 -0.56
C ALA A 101 -5.21 -10.68 0.80
N ILE A 102 -5.58 -11.87 1.26
CA ILE A 102 -5.20 -12.40 2.57
C ILE A 102 -4.59 -13.78 2.34
N PHE A 103 -3.30 -13.89 2.62
CA PHE A 103 -2.51 -15.09 2.37
C PHE A 103 -2.29 -15.86 3.67
N ASP A 104 -2.68 -17.14 3.68
CA ASP A 104 -2.31 -18.09 4.73
C ASP A 104 -0.87 -18.54 4.49
N VAL A 105 0.06 -17.77 5.05
CA VAL A 105 1.48 -17.94 4.76
C VAL A 105 2.09 -19.19 5.39
N ASP A 106 1.45 -19.81 6.35
CA ASP A 106 1.87 -21.10 6.91
C ASP A 106 1.66 -22.24 5.89
N GLN A 107 0.68 -22.12 5.00
CA GLN A 107 0.43 -23.08 3.93
C GLN A 107 1.31 -22.85 2.69
N ILE A 108 2.07 -21.76 2.62
CA ILE A 108 2.98 -21.51 1.49
C ILE A 108 4.26 -22.32 1.73
N ASP A 109 4.35 -23.51 1.14
CA ASP A 109 5.40 -24.50 1.35
C ASP A 109 6.11 -24.95 0.05
N ARG A 110 5.65 -24.50 -1.13
CA ARG A 110 6.24 -24.79 -2.43
C ARG A 110 6.15 -23.60 -3.38
N MET A 111 6.93 -23.68 -4.43
CA MET A 111 6.92 -22.68 -5.49
C MET A 111 5.66 -22.81 -6.35
N ASP A 112 5.24 -21.67 -6.93
CA ASP A 112 4.17 -21.55 -7.93
C ASP A 112 2.81 -22.11 -7.47
N MET A 113 2.46 -21.91 -6.19
CA MET A 113 1.10 -22.15 -5.72
C MET A 113 0.16 -21.15 -6.39
N ASP A 114 -0.99 -21.65 -6.89
CA ASP A 114 -1.95 -20.79 -7.58
C ASP A 114 -2.84 -20.04 -6.57
N ALA A 115 -2.88 -18.72 -6.70
CA ALA A 115 -3.62 -17.83 -5.80
C ALA A 115 -5.12 -18.13 -5.69
N CYS A 116 -5.71 -18.69 -6.76
CA CYS A 116 -7.16 -18.92 -6.84
C CYS A 116 -7.56 -20.35 -6.50
N THR A 117 -6.70 -21.34 -6.73
CA THR A 117 -7.08 -22.76 -6.68
C THR A 117 -6.40 -23.57 -5.56
N ASP A 118 -5.25 -23.13 -5.04
CA ASP A 118 -4.52 -23.89 -4.00
C ASP A 118 -5.00 -23.60 -2.58
N GLY A 119 -5.99 -22.70 -2.41
CA GLY A 119 -6.60 -22.42 -1.11
C GLY A 119 -5.74 -21.57 -0.16
N VAL A 120 -4.62 -21.03 -0.62
CA VAL A 120 -3.67 -20.24 0.16
C VAL A 120 -4.00 -18.76 0.23
N MET A 121 -4.99 -18.30 -0.53
CA MET A 121 -5.41 -16.91 -0.58
C MET A 121 -6.93 -16.80 -0.56
N THR A 122 -7.42 -15.84 0.22
CA THR A 122 -8.78 -15.29 0.16
C THR A 122 -8.71 -13.80 -0.12
N ALA A 123 -9.85 -13.19 -0.43
CA ALA A 123 -9.90 -11.75 -0.68
C ALA A 123 -11.15 -11.13 -0.06
N VAL A 124 -11.04 -9.83 0.31
CA VAL A 124 -12.13 -8.99 0.82
C VAL A 124 -12.29 -7.79 -0.11
N TYR A 125 -13.49 -7.61 -0.65
CA TYR A 125 -13.80 -6.54 -1.60
C TYR A 125 -13.91 -5.18 -0.92
N LEU A 126 -13.38 -4.14 -1.56
CA LEU A 126 -13.40 -2.77 -1.07
C LEU A 126 -14.33 -1.90 -1.93
N LYS A 127 -15.61 -1.85 -1.59
CA LYS A 127 -16.65 -1.12 -2.31
C LYS A 127 -16.35 0.38 -2.39
N GLU A 128 -15.92 1.00 -1.31
CA GLU A 128 -15.58 2.42 -1.22
C GLU A 128 -14.55 2.85 -2.27
N VAL A 129 -13.54 2.00 -2.51
CA VAL A 129 -12.51 2.28 -3.51
C VAL A 129 -13.09 2.29 -4.93
N VAL A 130 -13.97 1.33 -5.24
CA VAL A 130 -14.64 1.28 -6.54
C VAL A 130 -15.53 2.50 -6.76
N GLU A 131 -16.26 2.91 -5.73
CA GLU A 131 -17.14 4.10 -5.79
C GLU A 131 -16.34 5.38 -6.06
N ASP A 132 -15.19 5.56 -5.39
CA ASP A 132 -14.32 6.72 -5.61
C ASP A 132 -13.55 6.63 -6.94
N TYR A 133 -13.11 5.43 -7.35
CA TYR A 133 -12.45 5.20 -8.62
C TYR A 133 -13.36 5.46 -9.83
N THR A 134 -14.63 5.08 -9.75
CA THR A 134 -15.59 5.25 -10.85
C THR A 134 -16.38 6.56 -10.80
N ALA A 135 -16.15 7.38 -9.77
CA ALA A 135 -16.86 8.63 -9.58
C ALA A 135 -16.58 9.62 -10.72
N GLN A 136 -17.65 10.34 -11.12
CA GLN A 136 -17.57 11.52 -11.97
C GLN A 136 -18.12 12.71 -11.18
N LEU A 137 -17.38 13.79 -11.09
CA LEU A 137 -17.73 14.92 -10.26
C LEU A 137 -17.31 16.26 -10.89
N PRO A 138 -18.04 17.35 -10.61
CA PRO A 138 -17.62 18.68 -11.04
C PRO A 138 -16.41 19.14 -10.23
N HIS A 139 -15.41 19.69 -10.91
CA HIS A 139 -14.24 20.31 -10.31
C HIS A 139 -13.76 21.46 -11.20
N GLN A 140 -13.64 22.67 -10.64
CA GLN A 140 -13.18 23.87 -11.36
C GLN A 140 -13.89 24.08 -12.72
N GLY A 141 -15.23 23.90 -12.75
CA GLY A 141 -16.07 24.11 -13.93
C GLY A 141 -15.98 23.03 -15.01
N ARG A 142 -15.28 21.93 -14.78
CA ARG A 142 -15.24 20.73 -15.65
C ARG A 142 -15.69 19.48 -14.91
N MET A 143 -16.11 18.46 -15.63
CA MET A 143 -16.30 17.13 -15.07
C MET A 143 -14.94 16.42 -15.02
N VAL A 144 -14.60 15.84 -13.87
CA VAL A 144 -13.42 15.01 -13.68
C VAL A 144 -13.82 13.62 -13.24
N GLU A 145 -13.01 12.63 -13.62
CA GLU A 145 -13.15 11.26 -13.14
C GLU A 145 -12.29 11.07 -11.89
N HIS A 146 -12.57 10.01 -11.15
CA HIS A 146 -11.78 9.57 -10.00
C HIS A 146 -11.78 10.59 -8.85
N ARG A 147 -12.69 10.41 -7.89
CA ARG A 147 -12.76 11.25 -6.69
C ARG A 147 -11.39 11.29 -5.99
N TYR A 148 -10.94 12.48 -5.62
CA TYR A 148 -9.60 12.72 -5.06
C TYR A 148 -8.44 12.25 -5.95
N GLY A 149 -8.68 12.04 -7.25
CA GLY A 149 -7.71 11.46 -8.16
C GLY A 149 -7.46 9.95 -7.94
N CYS A 150 -8.34 9.24 -7.25
CA CYS A 150 -8.17 7.82 -6.90
C CYS A 150 -7.80 6.99 -8.13
N SER A 151 -6.62 6.38 -8.12
CA SER A 151 -6.17 5.42 -9.15
C SER A 151 -6.28 3.96 -8.70
N GLY A 152 -6.83 3.73 -7.50
CA GLY A 152 -6.90 2.44 -6.84
C GLY A 152 -6.26 2.47 -5.47
N ILE A 153 -5.62 1.38 -5.07
CA ILE A 153 -4.98 1.20 -3.76
C ILE A 153 -3.57 0.63 -3.93
N ASP A 154 -2.62 1.13 -3.15
CA ASP A 154 -1.27 0.57 -3.09
C ASP A 154 -0.82 0.35 -1.64
N GLY A 155 -0.58 1.42 -0.87
CA GLY A 155 -0.11 1.33 0.51
C GLY A 155 -1.14 0.72 1.46
N MET A 156 -0.68 -0.12 2.39
CA MET A 156 -1.52 -0.62 3.48
C MET A 156 -0.67 -1.01 4.69
N THR A 157 -1.25 -0.93 5.89
CA THR A 157 -0.60 -1.39 7.13
C THR A 157 -1.62 -1.59 8.25
N PHE A 158 -1.28 -2.41 9.24
CA PHE A 158 -1.97 -2.48 10.51
C PHE A 158 -1.34 -1.53 11.52
N GLY A 159 -2.12 -0.60 12.08
CA GLY A 159 -1.60 0.38 13.03
C GLY A 159 -2.68 1.01 13.88
N CYS A 160 -2.28 1.80 14.87
CA CYS A 160 -3.23 2.52 15.70
C CYS A 160 -3.75 3.78 15.01
N ILE A 161 -5.03 4.09 15.20
CA ILE A 161 -5.59 5.38 14.79
C ILE A 161 -4.83 6.48 15.56
N PRO A 162 -4.25 7.48 14.88
CA PRO A 162 -3.51 8.55 15.53
C PRO A 162 -4.25 9.17 16.71
N GLY A 163 -3.56 9.33 17.84
CA GLY A 163 -4.10 9.80 19.11
C GLY A 163 -4.91 8.77 19.91
N THR A 164 -4.87 7.49 19.53
CA THR A 164 -5.56 6.40 20.23
C THR A 164 -4.72 5.11 20.27
N ASP A 165 -5.16 4.12 21.08
CA ASP A 165 -4.60 2.77 21.09
C ASP A 165 -5.45 1.79 20.25
N THR A 166 -6.36 2.29 19.41
CA THR A 166 -7.25 1.45 18.61
C THR A 166 -6.56 1.01 17.32
N ARG A 167 -6.15 -0.26 17.23
CA ARG A 167 -5.51 -0.85 16.06
C ARG A 167 -6.53 -1.11 14.94
N ARG A 168 -6.18 -0.77 13.71
CA ARG A 168 -7.02 -0.90 12.51
C ARG A 168 -6.15 -1.24 11.29
N LEU A 169 -6.81 -1.69 10.25
CA LEU A 169 -6.22 -1.79 8.92
C LEU A 169 -6.38 -0.45 8.20
N PHE A 170 -5.27 0.13 7.78
CA PHE A 170 -5.23 1.30 6.90
C PHE A 170 -4.95 0.86 5.47
N VAL A 171 -5.69 1.45 4.51
CA VAL A 171 -5.52 1.21 3.07
C VAL A 171 -5.44 2.58 2.39
N ALA A 172 -4.33 2.85 1.74
CA ALA A 172 -4.08 4.12 1.09
C ALA A 172 -4.43 4.08 -0.39
N TYR A 173 -4.99 5.18 -0.90
CA TYR A 173 -5.23 5.33 -2.32
C TYR A 173 -3.94 5.52 -3.10
N GLY A 174 -3.87 4.89 -4.28
CA GLY A 174 -3.11 5.41 -5.38
C GLY A 174 -3.75 6.69 -5.91
N ILE A 175 -2.99 7.57 -6.56
CA ILE A 175 -3.48 8.85 -7.11
C ILE A 175 -2.99 9.00 -8.55
N TYR A 176 -3.92 9.20 -9.50
CA TYR A 176 -3.54 9.55 -10.86
C TYR A 176 -2.85 10.92 -10.89
N ARG A 177 -1.72 10.97 -11.60
CA ARG A 177 -0.93 12.19 -11.72
C ARG A 177 -1.70 13.23 -12.55
N ASP A 178 -2.16 14.28 -11.89
CA ASP A 178 -2.71 15.49 -12.51
C ASP A 178 -2.27 16.71 -11.68
N ALA A 179 -1.29 17.46 -12.20
CA ALA A 179 -0.73 18.62 -11.50
C ALA A 179 -1.66 19.84 -11.50
N GLU A 180 -2.68 19.85 -12.34
CA GLU A 180 -3.63 20.97 -12.43
C GLU A 180 -4.82 20.82 -11.46
N ARG A 181 -5.10 19.60 -10.99
CA ARG A 181 -6.14 19.34 -9.99
C ARG A 181 -5.69 19.79 -8.61
N THR A 182 -6.64 20.21 -7.78
CA THR A 182 -6.40 20.56 -6.37
C THR A 182 -7.09 19.61 -5.40
N ASP A 183 -8.13 18.90 -5.84
CA ASP A 183 -8.83 17.90 -5.02
C ASP A 183 -8.04 16.61 -4.80
N ASN A 184 -6.91 16.45 -5.49
CA ASN A 184 -5.95 15.35 -5.36
C ASN A 184 -4.71 15.68 -4.51
N ASP A 185 -4.68 16.82 -3.81
CA ASP A 185 -3.55 17.26 -2.96
C ASP A 185 -3.46 16.52 -1.62
N HIS A 186 -4.46 15.70 -1.31
CA HIS A 186 -4.47 14.86 -0.12
C HIS A 186 -4.14 13.41 -0.47
N GLN A 187 -3.31 12.77 0.35
CA GLN A 187 -3.32 11.31 0.42
C GLN A 187 -4.60 10.89 1.14
N VAL A 188 -5.24 9.82 0.71
CA VAL A 188 -6.49 9.30 1.30
C VAL A 188 -6.20 7.94 1.92
N LEU A 189 -6.53 7.78 3.20
CA LEU A 189 -6.38 6.54 3.93
C LEU A 189 -7.75 6.06 4.40
N LEU A 190 -8.16 4.90 3.92
CA LEU A 190 -9.35 4.19 4.43
C LEU A 190 -8.94 3.41 5.68
N CYS A 191 -9.76 3.47 6.71
CA CYS A 191 -9.53 2.81 7.99
C CYS A 191 -10.64 1.79 8.23
N TYR A 192 -10.28 0.51 8.43
CA TYR A 192 -11.21 -0.59 8.61
C TYR A 192 -10.98 -1.33 9.92
N ASP A 193 -12.06 -1.68 10.61
CA ASP A 193 -12.05 -2.75 11.60
C ASP A 193 -12.04 -4.10 10.87
N SER A 194 -10.93 -4.80 10.92
CA SER A 194 -10.75 -6.09 10.23
C SER A 194 -11.04 -7.30 11.14
N ALA A 195 -11.41 -7.11 12.40
CA ALA A 195 -11.60 -8.20 13.36
C ALA A 195 -12.65 -9.23 12.88
N ASP A 196 -13.71 -8.76 12.25
CA ASP A 196 -14.80 -9.60 11.75
C ASP A 196 -14.70 -9.93 10.25
N TRP A 197 -13.55 -9.68 9.61
CA TRP A 197 -13.41 -9.82 8.16
C TRP A 197 -13.52 -11.26 7.65
N ARG A 198 -13.33 -12.27 8.50
CA ARG A 198 -13.56 -13.68 8.14
C ARG A 198 -14.94 -13.93 7.54
N GLN A 199 -15.97 -13.16 7.93
CA GLN A 199 -17.31 -13.25 7.32
C GLN A 199 -17.32 -12.82 5.85
N TYR A 200 -16.43 -11.96 5.42
CA TYR A 200 -16.32 -11.43 4.05
C TYR A 200 -15.33 -12.20 3.18
N GLU A 201 -14.36 -12.87 3.78
CA GLU A 201 -13.33 -13.61 3.07
C GLU A 201 -13.93 -14.66 2.12
N ARG A 202 -13.53 -14.63 0.87
CA ARG A 202 -13.91 -15.62 -0.15
C ARG A 202 -12.69 -15.94 -1.01
N PRO A 203 -12.58 -17.19 -1.52
CA PRO A 203 -11.65 -17.50 -2.61
C PRO A 203 -11.93 -16.58 -3.80
N LEU A 204 -10.88 -16.07 -4.41
CA LEU A 204 -11.00 -15.17 -5.54
C LEU A 204 -11.06 -15.93 -6.84
N SER A 205 -12.16 -15.79 -7.59
CA SER A 205 -12.24 -16.22 -9.00
C SER A 205 -12.05 -14.99 -9.89
N GLN A 206 -10.99 -14.97 -10.67
CA GLN A 206 -10.66 -13.81 -11.51
C GLN A 206 -11.56 -13.69 -12.76
N GLN A 207 -12.32 -14.74 -13.09
CA GLN A 207 -13.34 -14.72 -14.14
C GLN A 207 -14.73 -14.32 -13.62
N ASN A 208 -15.01 -14.55 -12.33
CA ASN A 208 -16.28 -14.23 -11.70
C ASN A 208 -16.00 -13.65 -10.31
N MET A 209 -15.62 -12.40 -10.28
CA MET A 209 -15.19 -11.70 -9.08
C MET A 209 -16.34 -11.51 -8.09
N HIS A 210 -16.14 -11.88 -6.82
CA HIS A 210 -17.13 -11.64 -5.77
C HIS A 210 -17.10 -10.19 -5.28
N LEU A 211 -18.21 -9.74 -4.70
CA LEU A 211 -18.37 -8.42 -4.08
C LEU A 211 -18.53 -8.52 -2.57
N SER A 212 -17.97 -9.57 -1.95
CA SER A 212 -18.04 -9.79 -0.51
C SER A 212 -17.03 -8.91 0.22
N GLY A 213 -17.51 -7.94 0.98
CA GLY A 213 -16.71 -6.98 1.73
C GLY A 213 -17.57 -6.02 2.54
N PRO A 214 -16.95 -5.15 3.36
CA PRO A 214 -17.66 -4.13 4.11
C PRO A 214 -18.30 -3.09 3.18
N GLU A 215 -19.48 -2.58 3.57
CA GLU A 215 -20.19 -1.56 2.81
C GLU A 215 -19.42 -0.23 2.72
N LYS A 216 -18.64 0.10 3.76
CA LYS A 216 -17.83 1.31 3.86
C LYS A 216 -16.68 1.13 4.86
N PRO A 217 -15.63 1.95 4.79
CA PRO A 217 -14.65 2.02 5.87
C PRO A 217 -15.30 2.55 7.17
N GLU A 218 -14.70 2.24 8.32
CA GLU A 218 -15.06 2.84 9.59
C GLU A 218 -14.80 4.35 9.58
N ARG A 219 -13.64 4.74 9.01
CA ARG A 219 -13.25 6.16 8.82
C ARG A 219 -12.50 6.33 7.49
N LYS A 220 -12.54 7.55 6.96
CA LYS A 220 -11.74 7.99 5.82
C LYS A 220 -10.93 9.20 6.24
N PHE A 221 -9.61 9.07 6.21
CA PHE A 221 -8.68 10.12 6.59
C PHE A 221 -8.03 10.77 5.38
N PHE A 222 -7.63 12.01 5.57
CA PHE A 222 -6.94 12.81 4.57
C PHE A 222 -5.62 13.34 5.14
N VAL A 223 -4.57 13.33 4.34
CA VAL A 223 -3.27 13.91 4.69
C VAL A 223 -2.85 14.89 3.61
N PHE A 224 -2.78 16.17 3.93
CA PHE A 224 -2.42 17.19 2.95
C PHE A 224 -0.91 17.17 2.68
N THR A 225 -0.50 16.75 1.49
CA THR A 225 0.91 16.63 1.09
C THR A 225 1.24 17.42 -0.17
N GLY A 226 0.24 17.74 -1.00
CA GLY A 226 0.44 18.29 -2.34
C GLY A 226 1.07 17.30 -3.33
N ASN A 227 1.44 16.08 -2.90
CA ASN A 227 1.99 15.06 -3.78
C ASN A 227 0.87 14.34 -4.54
N THR A 228 0.95 14.35 -5.88
CA THR A 228 -0.02 13.72 -6.76
C THR A 228 0.62 12.70 -7.72
N THR A 229 1.80 12.17 -7.36
CA THR A 229 2.49 11.18 -8.20
C THR A 229 2.24 9.79 -7.61
N TRP A 230 1.27 9.08 -8.16
CA TRP A 230 0.87 7.70 -7.85
C TRP A 230 0.36 7.43 -6.42
N GLY A 231 0.34 8.43 -5.53
CA GLY A 231 -0.12 8.31 -4.15
C GLY A 231 0.84 7.52 -3.24
N VAL A 232 0.30 6.98 -2.14
CA VAL A 232 1.09 6.21 -1.17
C VAL A 232 1.36 4.82 -1.70
N GLN A 233 2.62 4.53 -2.01
CA GLN A 233 3.05 3.24 -2.54
C GLN A 233 3.23 2.19 -1.44
N ASN A 234 3.85 2.59 -0.34
CA ASN A 234 3.93 1.80 0.87
C ASN A 234 3.52 2.65 2.07
N LEU A 235 2.74 2.05 2.93
CA LEU A 235 2.31 2.60 4.21
C LEU A 235 2.82 1.66 5.30
N GLU A 236 3.44 2.21 6.34
CA GLU A 236 4.02 1.43 7.43
C GLU A 236 3.72 2.08 8.77
N TYR A 237 3.32 1.29 9.76
CA TYR A 237 3.16 1.73 11.13
C TYR A 237 4.40 1.38 11.96
N ASP A 238 5.00 2.38 12.59
CA ASP A 238 6.14 2.16 13.48
C ASP A 238 5.67 2.04 14.93
N GLU A 239 5.70 0.84 15.46
CA GLU A 239 5.31 0.54 16.86
C GLU A 239 6.17 1.31 17.89
N ALA A 240 7.43 1.65 17.55
CA ALA A 240 8.31 2.37 18.48
C ALA A 240 7.89 3.81 18.71
N THR A 241 7.32 4.46 17.70
CA THR A 241 6.95 5.87 17.74
C THR A 241 5.44 6.10 17.69
N GLY A 242 4.67 5.12 17.25
CA GLY A 242 3.24 5.24 16.97
C GLY A 242 2.94 6.05 15.71
N HIS A 243 3.94 6.31 14.86
CA HIS A 243 3.77 7.06 13.62
C HIS A 243 3.41 6.17 12.43
N LEU A 244 2.75 6.77 11.43
CA LEU A 244 2.51 6.12 10.13
C LEU A 244 3.45 6.77 9.09
N LEU A 245 4.24 5.95 8.40
CA LEU A 245 5.18 6.35 7.37
C LEU A 245 4.55 6.12 6.00
N MET A 246 4.42 7.17 5.20
CA MET A 246 3.92 7.14 3.84
C MET A 246 5.07 7.29 2.85
N CYS A 247 5.47 6.20 2.20
CA CYS A 247 6.46 6.22 1.14
C CYS A 247 5.76 6.45 -0.19
N VAL A 248 6.18 7.49 -0.92
CA VAL A 248 5.56 7.94 -2.17
C VAL A 248 6.60 8.11 -3.26
N TYR A 249 6.20 8.10 -4.51
CA TYR A 249 7.03 8.67 -5.56
C TYR A 249 7.02 10.19 -5.48
N ARG A 250 8.15 10.80 -5.79
CA ARG A 250 8.32 12.24 -5.69
C ARG A 250 7.29 13.00 -6.54
N GLY A 251 6.62 13.94 -5.92
CA GLY A 251 5.66 14.82 -6.57
C GLY A 251 6.27 15.79 -7.57
N VAL A 252 5.40 16.50 -8.30
CA VAL A 252 5.80 17.40 -9.40
C VAL A 252 5.15 18.78 -9.31
N LYS A 253 4.26 19.03 -8.37
CA LYS A 253 3.62 20.35 -8.20
C LYS A 253 4.63 21.33 -7.63
N GLU A 254 4.92 22.42 -8.36
CA GLU A 254 5.93 23.42 -7.99
C GLU A 254 5.59 24.17 -6.67
N ALA A 255 4.30 24.20 -6.30
CA ALA A 255 3.86 24.84 -5.07
C ALA A 255 4.28 24.09 -3.79
N TYR A 256 4.77 22.86 -3.90
CA TYR A 256 5.08 21.99 -2.77
C TYR A 256 6.52 21.49 -2.79
N PRO A 257 7.10 21.11 -1.63
CA PRO A 257 8.48 20.60 -1.54
C PRO A 257 8.70 19.27 -2.29
N ASN A 258 7.63 18.47 -2.47
CA ASN A 258 7.65 17.19 -3.16
C ASN A 258 8.64 16.19 -2.54
N TYR A 259 8.41 15.82 -1.30
CA TYR A 259 9.19 14.81 -0.59
C TYR A 259 8.87 13.38 -1.05
N ASP A 260 9.72 12.43 -0.68
CA ASP A 260 9.57 10.99 -0.99
C ASP A 260 8.99 10.21 0.21
N LEU A 261 9.13 10.78 1.43
CA LEU A 261 8.61 10.23 2.68
C LEU A 261 7.84 11.32 3.43
N TYR A 262 6.61 11.00 3.80
CA TYR A 262 5.80 11.80 4.74
C TYR A 262 5.47 10.94 5.95
N ILE A 263 5.48 11.55 7.14
CA ILE A 263 5.22 10.84 8.38
C ILE A 263 4.02 11.49 9.07
N ILE A 264 3.01 10.69 9.39
CA ILE A 264 1.85 11.11 10.18
C ILE A 264 2.22 11.05 11.65
N ASP A 265 1.99 12.14 12.39
CA ASP A 265 2.18 12.21 13.83
C ASP A 265 1.12 11.37 14.56
N GLY A 266 1.49 10.16 14.98
CA GLY A 266 0.61 9.24 15.69
C GLY A 266 0.13 9.74 17.05
N SER A 267 0.75 10.78 17.62
CA SER A 267 0.32 11.40 18.88
C SER A 267 -0.85 12.37 18.72
N LYS A 268 -1.18 12.77 17.49
CA LYS A 268 -2.19 13.79 17.20
C LYS A 268 -3.49 13.16 16.71
N ALA A 269 -4.56 13.37 17.45
CA ALA A 269 -5.89 12.92 17.04
C ALA A 269 -6.32 13.62 15.72
N PRO A 270 -7.07 12.91 14.85
CA PRO A 270 -7.61 13.47 13.61
C PRO A 270 -8.48 14.71 13.88
N GLN A 271 -8.45 15.67 12.96
CA GLN A 271 -9.24 16.90 13.07
C GLN A 271 -10.23 17.01 11.92
N THR A 272 -11.52 17.20 12.23
CA THR A 272 -12.54 17.45 11.20
C THR A 272 -12.47 18.91 10.75
N THR A 273 -12.15 19.13 9.48
CA THR A 273 -12.08 20.45 8.86
C THR A 273 -12.50 20.42 7.40
N VAL A 274 -12.62 21.58 6.77
CA VAL A 274 -12.80 21.70 5.33
C VAL A 274 -11.54 21.22 4.63
N LEU A 275 -11.71 20.37 3.61
CA LEU A 275 -10.61 19.85 2.79
C LEU A 275 -10.17 20.91 1.78
N PRO A 276 -8.97 21.48 1.87
CA PRO A 276 -8.47 22.42 0.89
C PRO A 276 -8.49 21.84 -0.53
N GLY A 277 -8.94 22.64 -1.50
CA GLY A 277 -8.91 22.26 -2.92
C GLY A 277 -10.01 21.29 -3.37
N VAL A 278 -10.88 20.82 -2.47
CA VAL A 278 -11.99 19.92 -2.81
C VAL A 278 -13.28 20.72 -3.05
N GLU A 279 -13.93 20.48 -4.18
CA GLU A 279 -15.19 21.11 -4.58
C GLU A 279 -16.27 20.04 -4.86
N PRO A 280 -17.55 20.29 -4.46
CA PRO A 280 -18.00 21.37 -3.57
C PRO A 280 -17.36 21.28 -2.19
N GLU A 281 -17.40 22.35 -1.40
CA GLU A 281 -16.81 22.39 -0.05
C GLU A 281 -17.17 21.12 0.74
N THR A 282 -16.14 20.36 1.09
CA THR A 282 -16.28 19.06 1.74
C THR A 282 -15.47 19.07 3.05
N LYS A 283 -16.08 18.56 4.12
CA LYS A 283 -15.38 18.32 5.39
C LYS A 283 -14.87 16.89 5.44
N GLY A 284 -13.67 16.74 5.99
CA GLY A 284 -13.05 15.42 6.22
C GLY A 284 -12.19 15.43 7.47
N GLU A 285 -11.74 14.25 7.89
CA GLU A 285 -10.85 14.06 9.02
C GLU A 285 -9.40 14.12 8.51
N ILE A 286 -8.70 15.18 8.86
CA ILE A 286 -7.29 15.38 8.47
C ILE A 286 -6.37 14.83 9.56
N LEU A 287 -5.37 14.05 9.14
CA LEU A 287 -4.23 13.63 9.96
C LEU A 287 -3.10 14.63 9.83
N THR A 288 -2.41 14.88 10.94
CA THR A 288 -1.32 15.86 11.02
C THR A 288 0.00 15.20 10.63
N LEU A 289 0.76 15.85 9.75
CA LEU A 289 2.14 15.45 9.45
C LEU A 289 3.06 15.77 10.64
N LEU A 290 4.05 14.89 10.85
CA LEU A 290 5.10 15.10 11.83
C LEU A 290 5.95 16.32 11.41
N ASP A 291 6.18 17.25 12.34
CA ASP A 291 7.02 18.42 12.10
C ASP A 291 8.50 18.00 11.97
N ASN A 292 9.13 18.36 10.86
CA ASN A 292 10.56 18.14 10.62
C ASN A 292 11.42 19.38 10.96
N GLY A 293 10.81 20.42 11.53
CA GLY A 293 11.47 21.66 11.90
C GLY A 293 11.72 22.63 10.73
N SER A 294 11.25 22.32 9.51
CA SER A 294 11.40 23.21 8.33
C SER A 294 10.48 24.43 8.36
N GLY A 295 9.37 24.36 9.11
CA GLY A 295 8.31 25.37 9.09
C GLY A 295 7.44 25.33 7.83
N GLU A 296 7.55 24.29 7.02
CA GLU A 296 6.75 24.10 5.81
C GLU A 296 5.34 23.60 6.14
N GLN A 297 4.38 23.91 5.28
CA GLN A 297 3.00 23.43 5.42
C GLN A 297 2.88 21.91 5.25
N THR A 298 3.74 21.33 4.40
CA THR A 298 3.77 19.89 4.09
C THR A 298 5.15 19.32 4.41
N PRO A 299 5.52 19.21 5.72
CA PRO A 299 6.81 18.67 6.11
C PRO A 299 6.98 17.22 5.69
N GLY A 300 8.19 16.85 5.31
CA GLY A 300 8.53 15.51 4.84
C GLY A 300 10.04 15.33 4.72
N TRP A 301 10.50 14.23 4.19
CA TRP A 301 11.91 13.88 4.09
C TRP A 301 12.31 13.41 2.69
N ARG A 302 13.56 13.66 2.34
CA ARG A 302 14.20 13.14 1.13
C ARG A 302 14.70 11.72 1.38
N PHE A 303 13.85 10.75 1.11
CA PHE A 303 14.16 9.34 1.23
C PHE A 303 13.68 8.59 -0.01
N PRO A 304 14.49 8.50 -1.08
CA PRO A 304 14.07 7.98 -2.40
C PRO A 304 13.92 6.44 -2.42
N HIS A 305 13.79 5.83 -1.25
CA HIS A 305 13.55 4.41 -1.03
C HIS A 305 12.19 4.20 -0.35
N GLY A 306 11.83 2.95 -0.10
CA GLY A 306 10.58 2.61 0.62
C GLY A 306 9.33 2.56 -0.26
N SER A 307 9.29 3.20 -1.44
CA SER A 307 8.16 3.09 -2.38
C SER A 307 7.99 1.67 -2.97
N THR A 308 8.96 0.79 -2.80
CA THR A 308 8.92 -0.61 -3.20
C THR A 308 8.96 -1.58 -2.00
N GLY A 309 8.86 -1.05 -0.79
CA GLY A 309 8.75 -1.81 0.45
C GLY A 309 9.51 -1.15 1.60
N ILE A 310 8.81 -0.97 2.71
CA ILE A 310 9.37 -0.60 4.01
C ILE A 310 8.67 -1.42 5.08
N CYS A 311 9.40 -1.84 6.10
CA CYS A 311 8.86 -2.62 7.21
C CYS A 311 9.55 -2.23 8.51
N SER A 312 8.80 -1.74 9.50
CA SER A 312 9.30 -1.42 10.83
C SER A 312 9.62 -2.70 11.62
N LEU A 313 10.69 -2.65 12.39
CA LEU A 313 11.04 -3.72 13.31
C LEU A 313 10.61 -3.42 14.76
N GLY A 314 9.87 -2.29 14.97
CA GLY A 314 9.34 -1.89 16.27
C GLY A 314 10.39 -1.44 17.28
N ASP A 315 11.63 -1.21 16.87
CA ASP A 315 12.75 -0.83 17.74
C ASP A 315 13.59 0.33 17.17
N GLY A 316 13.01 1.12 16.24
CA GLY A 316 13.66 2.23 15.55
C GLY A 316 14.54 1.79 14.38
N ARG A 317 14.45 0.53 13.98
CA ARG A 317 15.06 -0.01 12.76
C ARG A 317 14.00 -0.41 11.75
N PHE A 318 14.37 -0.37 10.48
CA PHE A 318 13.50 -0.65 9.35
C PHE A 318 14.22 -1.50 8.32
N TYR A 319 13.51 -2.46 7.76
CA TYR A 319 13.91 -3.05 6.49
C TYR A 319 13.32 -2.23 5.35
N VAL A 320 14.15 -1.92 4.36
CA VAL A 320 13.76 -1.15 3.17
C VAL A 320 14.18 -1.88 1.91
N SER A 321 13.27 -2.03 0.99
CA SER A 321 13.47 -2.66 -0.31
C SER A 321 14.24 -1.74 -1.26
N LEU A 322 15.35 -2.23 -1.79
CA LEU A 322 16.11 -1.58 -2.87
C LEU A 322 15.92 -2.38 -4.16
N HIS A 323 14.93 -1.95 -4.94
CA HIS A 323 14.54 -2.64 -6.16
C HIS A 323 15.57 -2.49 -7.28
N GLY A 324 15.74 -3.56 -8.09
CA GLY A 324 16.56 -3.57 -9.29
C GLY A 324 16.04 -4.52 -10.37
N THR A 325 16.69 -4.47 -11.54
CA THR A 325 16.42 -5.37 -12.66
C THR A 325 17.73 -5.96 -13.19
N GLN A 326 17.67 -7.21 -13.60
CA GLN A 326 18.76 -7.92 -14.25
C GLN A 326 18.18 -8.88 -15.29
N ASP A 327 18.63 -8.81 -16.55
CA ASP A 327 18.19 -9.69 -17.63
C ASP A 327 16.66 -9.83 -17.75
N ASP A 328 15.94 -8.71 -17.74
CA ASP A 328 14.48 -8.59 -17.74
C ASP A 328 13.77 -9.22 -16.52
N MET A 329 14.52 -9.66 -15.53
CA MET A 329 14.02 -10.11 -14.23
C MET A 329 14.11 -9.01 -13.20
N HIS A 330 13.24 -9.06 -12.21
CA HIS A 330 13.19 -8.11 -11.11
C HIS A 330 13.71 -8.74 -9.82
N TYR A 331 14.36 -7.94 -8.99
CA TYR A 331 14.79 -8.34 -7.66
C TYR A 331 14.66 -7.16 -6.69
N THR A 332 14.73 -7.44 -5.43
CA THR A 332 15.01 -6.45 -4.41
C THR A 332 16.04 -6.95 -3.42
N ASP A 333 16.89 -6.05 -2.98
CA ASP A 333 17.83 -6.28 -1.88
C ASP A 333 17.30 -5.48 -0.69
N VAL A 334 16.74 -6.16 0.29
CA VAL A 334 16.23 -5.51 1.50
C VAL A 334 17.39 -5.16 2.39
N GLN A 335 17.49 -3.89 2.80
CA GLN A 335 18.56 -3.40 3.66
C GLN A 335 18.02 -2.84 4.97
N LEU A 336 18.82 -2.94 6.02
CA LEU A 336 18.50 -2.45 7.35
C LEU A 336 18.88 -0.98 7.47
N PHE A 337 17.88 -0.15 7.84
CA PHE A 337 18.02 1.28 8.12
C PHE A 337 17.62 1.60 9.56
N THR A 338 18.11 2.71 10.07
CA THR A 338 17.68 3.29 11.35
C THR A 338 16.76 4.49 11.11
N TRP A 339 15.96 4.88 12.10
CA TRP A 339 15.14 6.08 12.05
C TRP A 339 15.91 7.32 11.58
N LYS A 340 17.14 7.49 12.06
CA LYS A 340 17.98 8.62 11.69
C LYS A 340 18.32 8.63 10.20
N GLU A 341 18.54 7.46 9.60
CA GLU A 341 18.85 7.35 8.16
C GLU A 341 17.63 7.60 7.27
N LEU A 342 16.42 7.28 7.76
CA LEU A 342 15.17 7.63 7.08
C LEU A 342 14.92 9.16 7.10
N THR A 343 15.29 9.84 8.17
CA THR A 343 14.91 11.22 8.48
C THR A 343 16.06 12.22 8.38
N VAL A 344 17.14 11.90 7.69
CA VAL A 344 18.19 12.88 7.36
C VAL A 344 17.64 13.85 6.32
N CYS A 345 17.64 15.15 6.67
CA CYS A 345 17.24 16.25 5.79
C CYS A 345 18.39 16.68 4.87
#